data_2df86b7a6039421bcba2662db4bc295c
#
_entry.id   2df86b7a6039421bcba2662db4bc295c
#
_cell.length_a   1.000
_cell.length_b   1.000
_cell.length_c   1.000
_cell.angle_alpha   90.00
_cell.angle_beta   90.00
_cell.angle_gamma   90.00
#
_symmetry.space_group_name_H-M   'P 1'
#
loop_
_entity.id
_entity.type
_entity.pdbx_description
1 polymer ?
#
loop_
_entity_poly.entity_id
_entity_poly.type
_entity_poly.pdbx_seq_one_letter_code
_entity_poly.pdbx_strand_id
1 'polypeptide(L)'
;MKQLNEKVAIVTGAGHGIGKGIALCLAKRGVKVIATGRRPDPINQTIAEIKELGGDGFAMTCDSADRARVEEVVKAAVDTYGTVDVVVNNAQAIVPSAPV
;
A
#
# COMPACT_ATOMS: atom_id res chain seq x y z
N MET A 1 -6.91 18.02 -12.77
CA MET A 1 -5.98 16.90 -12.55
C MET A 1 -5.39 16.98 -11.16
N LYS A 2 -5.34 15.85 -10.45
CA LYS A 2 -4.82 15.86 -9.10
C LYS A 2 -3.32 16.00 -9.08
N GLN A 3 -2.82 16.74 -8.12
CA GLN A 3 -1.40 16.77 -7.82
C GLN A 3 -1.03 15.46 -7.14
N LEU A 4 0.24 15.09 -7.14
CA LEU A 4 0.67 13.87 -6.49
C LEU A 4 0.35 13.85 -4.99
N ASN A 5 0.45 14.98 -4.33
CA ASN A 5 0.15 15.05 -2.91
C ASN A 5 -1.34 14.90 -2.59
N GLU A 6 -2.17 14.80 -3.62
CA GLU A 6 -3.58 14.55 -3.44
C GLU A 6 -3.95 13.12 -3.80
N LYS A 7 -3.00 12.34 -4.27
CA LYS A 7 -3.28 10.96 -4.68
C LYS A 7 -3.11 9.99 -3.53
N VAL A 8 -3.85 8.91 -3.62
CA VAL A 8 -3.85 7.85 -2.62
C VAL A 8 -3.56 6.52 -3.29
N ALA A 9 -2.61 5.78 -2.77
CA ALA A 9 -2.21 4.50 -3.33
C ALA A 9 -2.31 3.39 -2.29
N ILE A 10 -2.83 2.25 -2.71
CA ILE A 10 -2.77 1.04 -1.91
C ILE A 10 -1.62 0.21 -2.49
N VAL A 11 -0.68 -0.19 -1.65
CA VAL A 11 0.45 -1.01 -2.09
C VAL A 11 0.39 -2.33 -1.35
N THR A 12 0.23 -3.42 -2.09
CA THR A 12 0.20 -4.74 -1.49
C THR A 12 1.62 -5.28 -1.36
N GLY A 13 1.87 -6.14 -0.39
CA GLY A 13 3.21 -6.64 -0.14
C GLY A 13 4.17 -5.53 0.24
N ALA A 14 3.68 -4.52 0.94
CA ALA A 14 4.46 -3.31 1.20
C ALA A 14 5.46 -3.43 2.34
N GLY A 15 5.51 -4.56 3.01
CA GLY A 15 6.42 -4.75 4.14
C GLY A 15 7.83 -5.12 3.74
N HIS A 16 8.04 -5.57 2.53
CA HIS A 16 9.34 -6.10 2.10
C HIS A 16 9.68 -5.73 0.68
N GLY A 17 10.95 -5.72 0.40
CA GLY A 17 11.51 -5.71 -0.96
C GLY A 17 10.93 -4.63 -1.86
N ILE A 18 10.51 -5.05 -3.02
CA ILE A 18 10.02 -4.15 -4.07
C ILE A 18 8.80 -3.36 -3.60
N GLY A 19 7.87 -4.03 -2.93
CA GLY A 19 6.65 -3.36 -2.44
C GLY A 19 6.96 -2.26 -1.45
N LYS A 20 7.88 -2.50 -0.53
CA LYS A 20 8.31 -1.49 0.41
C LYS A 20 8.99 -0.33 -0.32
N GLY A 21 9.84 -0.64 -1.29
CA GLY A 21 10.53 0.39 -2.07
C GLY A 21 9.55 1.28 -2.81
N ILE A 22 8.51 0.68 -3.41
CA ILE A 22 7.47 1.44 -4.11
C ILE A 22 6.73 2.34 -3.14
N ALA A 23 6.34 1.81 -1.97
CA ALA A 23 5.61 2.57 -0.97
C ALA A 23 6.41 3.80 -0.52
N LEU A 24 7.69 3.62 -0.25
CA LEU A 24 8.55 4.73 0.18
C LEU A 24 8.74 5.74 -0.94
N CYS A 25 8.89 5.28 -2.17
CA CYS A 25 9.06 6.14 -3.32
C CYS A 25 7.83 7.03 -3.54
N LEU A 26 6.64 6.43 -3.46
CA LEU A 26 5.39 7.18 -3.61
C LEU A 26 5.23 8.20 -2.49
N ALA A 27 5.55 7.79 -1.26
CA ALA A 27 5.44 8.70 -0.12
C ALA A 27 6.36 9.90 -0.24
N LYS A 28 7.56 9.70 -0.79
CA LYS A 28 8.49 10.81 -1.02
C LYS A 28 7.93 11.84 -1.98
N ARG A 29 7.00 11.42 -2.82
CA ARG A 29 6.37 12.31 -3.79
C ARG A 29 5.04 12.87 -3.30
N GLY A 30 4.72 12.64 -2.03
CA GLY A 30 3.51 13.19 -1.43
C GLY A 30 2.26 12.31 -1.54
N VAL A 31 2.38 11.13 -2.14
CA VAL A 31 1.24 10.23 -2.25
C VAL A 31 0.93 9.63 -0.88
N LYS A 32 -0.34 9.58 -0.50
CA LYS A 32 -0.75 8.91 0.74
C LYS A 32 -0.72 7.42 0.46
N VAL A 33 -0.11 6.65 1.34
CA VAL A 33 0.10 5.22 1.10
C VAL A 33 -0.62 4.37 2.13
N ILE A 34 -1.41 3.42 1.64
CA ILE A 34 -1.96 2.38 2.50
C ILE A 34 -1.11 1.15 2.25
N ALA A 35 -0.38 0.72 3.26
CA ALA A 35 0.50 -0.42 3.16
C ALA A 35 -0.22 -1.68 3.61
N THR A 36 -0.30 -2.69 2.75
CA THR A 36 -0.95 -3.93 3.12
C THR A 36 0.02 -5.10 3.01
N GLY A 37 -0.23 -6.12 3.79
CA GLY A 37 0.56 -7.34 3.81
C GLY A 37 -0.07 -8.30 4.79
N ARG A 38 0.43 -9.53 4.82
CA ARG A 38 -0.15 -10.54 5.69
C ARG A 38 0.21 -10.38 7.14
N ARG A 39 1.34 -9.77 7.44
CA ARG A 39 1.80 -9.59 8.82
C ARG A 39 1.87 -8.13 9.18
N PRO A 40 1.46 -7.78 10.40
CA PRO A 40 1.40 -6.38 10.80
C PRO A 40 2.77 -5.71 10.96
N ASP A 41 3.76 -6.41 11.49
CA ASP A 41 5.02 -5.76 11.83
C ASP A 41 5.74 -5.14 10.63
N PRO A 42 5.92 -5.86 9.51
CA PRO A 42 6.63 -5.26 8.39
C PRO A 42 5.91 -4.05 7.79
N ILE A 43 4.59 -4.13 7.67
CA ILE A 43 3.85 -3.01 7.07
C ILE A 43 3.78 -1.81 8.01
N ASN A 44 3.71 -2.06 9.31
CA ASN A 44 3.77 -0.98 10.29
C ASN A 44 5.13 -0.30 10.26
N GLN A 45 6.20 -1.06 10.09
CA GLN A 45 7.53 -0.49 9.96
C GLN A 45 7.64 0.39 8.70
N THR A 46 7.06 -0.05 7.59
CA THR A 46 7.05 0.74 6.37
C THR A 46 6.33 2.08 6.60
N ILE A 47 5.19 2.06 7.28
CA ILE A 47 4.46 3.29 7.56
C ILE A 47 5.24 4.19 8.51
N ALA A 48 5.94 3.62 9.50
CA ALA A 48 6.78 4.43 10.39
C ALA A 48 7.86 5.15 9.58
N GLU A 49 8.48 4.46 8.63
CA GLU A 49 9.49 5.09 7.77
C GLU A 49 8.89 6.17 6.89
N ILE A 50 7.68 5.94 6.38
CA ILE A 50 6.97 6.95 5.58
C ILE A 50 6.75 8.21 6.41
N LYS A 51 6.34 8.05 7.65
CA LYS A 51 6.09 9.22 8.51
C LYS A 51 7.38 9.96 8.86
N GLU A 52 8.49 9.23 8.97
CA GLU A 52 9.78 9.86 9.17
C GLU A 52 10.19 10.72 7.98
N LEU A 53 9.73 10.38 6.80
CA LEU A 53 10.01 11.14 5.59
C LEU A 53 9.06 12.34 5.43
N GLY A 54 8.14 12.51 6.36
CA GLY A 54 7.13 13.56 6.27
C GLY A 54 5.90 13.16 5.49
N GLY A 55 5.79 11.90 5.13
CA GLY A 55 4.63 11.39 4.40
C GLY A 55 3.50 10.98 5.32
N ASP A 56 2.45 10.45 4.73
CA ASP A 56 1.29 10.01 5.49
C ASP A 56 0.77 8.70 4.92
N GLY A 57 0.08 7.96 5.75
CA GLY A 57 -0.49 6.69 5.36
C GLY A 57 -0.83 5.85 6.57
N PHE A 58 -1.31 4.65 6.31
CA PHE A 58 -1.56 3.70 7.38
C PHE A 58 -1.39 2.26 6.86
N ALA A 59 -1.34 1.33 7.79
CA ALA A 59 -1.15 -0.08 7.47
C ALA A 59 -2.39 -0.87 7.83
N MET A 60 -2.74 -1.84 7.01
CA MET A 60 -3.81 -2.79 7.33
C MET A 60 -3.36 -4.17 6.87
N THR A 61 -3.45 -5.16 7.74
CA THR A 61 -3.14 -6.53 7.31
C THR A 61 -4.19 -6.97 6.30
N CYS A 62 -3.75 -7.62 5.28
CA CYS A 62 -4.63 -8.11 4.23
C CYS A 62 -3.94 -9.21 3.45
N ASP A 63 -4.67 -10.29 3.21
CA ASP A 63 -4.25 -11.29 2.24
C ASP A 63 -4.93 -10.88 0.94
N SER A 64 -4.18 -10.64 -0.10
CA SER A 64 -4.75 -10.17 -1.37
C SER A 64 -5.70 -11.16 -2.00
N ALA A 65 -5.69 -12.42 -1.55
CA ALA A 65 -6.65 -13.41 -2.03
C ALA A 65 -8.00 -13.30 -1.31
N ASP A 66 -8.08 -12.55 -0.22
CA ASP A 66 -9.31 -12.39 0.54
C ASP A 66 -10.05 -11.14 0.03
N ARG A 67 -10.99 -11.37 -0.86
CA ARG A 67 -11.72 -10.28 -1.51
C ARG A 67 -12.45 -9.38 -0.51
N ALA A 68 -13.07 -9.96 0.48
CA ALA A 68 -13.80 -9.17 1.47
C ALA A 68 -12.86 -8.25 2.23
N ARG A 69 -11.67 -8.75 2.56
CA ARG A 69 -10.69 -7.94 3.27
C ARG A 69 -10.13 -6.83 2.38
N VAL A 70 -9.93 -7.13 1.08
CA VAL A 70 -9.49 -6.12 0.13
C VAL A 70 -10.52 -4.98 0.06
N GLU A 71 -11.80 -5.33 0.05
CA GLU A 71 -12.86 -4.31 0.04
C GLU A 71 -12.84 -3.46 1.29
N GLU A 72 -12.53 -4.06 2.43
CA GLU A 72 -12.41 -3.30 3.68
C GLU A 72 -11.24 -2.31 3.63
N VAL A 73 -10.14 -2.71 3.01
CA VAL A 73 -8.98 -1.83 2.85
C VAL A 73 -9.33 -0.65 1.95
N VAL A 74 -10.00 -0.90 0.84
CA VAL A 74 -10.43 0.15 -0.07
C VAL A 74 -11.38 1.11 0.66
N LYS A 75 -12.33 0.56 1.41
CA LYS A 75 -13.27 1.38 2.16
C LYS A 75 -12.55 2.26 3.18
N ALA A 76 -11.59 1.70 3.90
CA ALA A 76 -10.83 2.46 4.88
C ALA A 76 -10.04 3.59 4.21
N ALA A 77 -9.47 3.34 3.04
CA ALA A 77 -8.74 4.36 2.29
C ALA A 77 -9.67 5.50 1.86
N VAL A 78 -10.84 5.15 1.34
CA VAL A 78 -11.83 6.15 0.92
C VAL A 78 -12.35 6.92 2.12
N ASP A 79 -12.63 6.24 3.22
CA ASP A 79 -13.13 6.91 4.43
C ASP A 79 -12.09 7.89 5.01
N THR A 80 -10.81 7.56 4.89
CA THR A 80 -9.74 8.38 5.46
C THR A 80 -9.31 9.50 4.52
N TYR A 81 -9.14 9.19 3.24
CA TYR A 81 -8.57 10.13 2.27
C TYR A 81 -9.51 10.55 1.15
N GLY A 82 -10.68 9.96 1.08
CA GLY A 82 -11.70 10.34 0.09
C GLY A 82 -11.58 9.64 -1.26
N THR A 83 -10.53 8.93 -1.52
CA THR A 83 -10.30 8.35 -2.84
C THR A 83 -9.26 7.24 -2.79
N VAL A 84 -9.19 6.45 -3.83
CA VAL A 84 -8.07 5.55 -4.13
C VAL A 84 -7.75 5.77 -5.59
N ASP A 85 -6.56 6.24 -5.88
CA ASP A 85 -6.17 6.56 -7.25
C ASP A 85 -5.32 5.47 -7.90
N VAL A 86 -4.57 4.73 -7.10
CA VAL A 86 -3.63 3.74 -7.61
C VAL A 86 -3.64 2.50 -6.72
N VAL A 87 -3.62 1.34 -7.32
CA VAL A 87 -3.41 0.10 -6.59
C VAL A 87 -2.19 -0.59 -7.18
N VAL A 88 -1.17 -0.77 -6.36
CA VAL A 88 0.04 -1.48 -6.78
C VAL A 88 -0.06 -2.89 -6.23
N ASN A 89 -0.31 -3.83 -7.10
CA ASN A 89 -0.50 -5.21 -6.69
C ASN A 89 0.83 -5.97 -6.74
N ASN A 90 1.56 -5.93 -5.65
CA ASN A 90 2.87 -6.54 -5.56
C ASN A 90 2.91 -7.73 -4.62
N ALA A 91 1.78 -8.09 -4.04
CA ALA A 91 1.75 -9.20 -3.12
C ALA A 91 1.67 -10.54 -3.78
N GLN A 92 1.74 -10.63 -5.11
CA GLN A 92 1.61 -11.75 -5.77
C GLN A 92 2.71 -12.63 -5.55
N ALA A 93 2.45 -13.75 -5.17
CA ALA A 93 3.39 -14.72 -4.99
C ALA A 93 4.10 -14.85 -6.26
N ILE A 94 5.27 -15.02 -6.21
CA ILE A 94 6.02 -15.24 -7.28
C ILE A 94 5.69 -16.52 -7.73
N VAL A 95 4.73 -16.62 -8.35
CA VAL A 95 4.36 -17.69 -8.94
C VAL A 95 5.32 -17.95 -9.94
N PRO A 96 5.88 -19.02 -9.85
CA PRO A 96 6.64 -19.45 -10.88
C PRO A 96 5.81 -19.35 -11.97
N SER A 97 5.81 -18.49 -12.44
CA SER A 97 5.25 -18.23 -13.52
C SER A 97 4.99 -19.26 -14.26
N ALA A 98 3.99 -19.57 -14.14
CA ALA A 98 3.49 -20.20 -15.00
C ALA A 98 4.08 -19.86 -16.18
N PRO A 99 4.57 -20.68 -16.64
CA PRO A 99 5.08 -20.46 -17.77
C PRO A 99 4.19 -20.20 -18.61
N VAL A 100 4.00 -19.53 -18.86
CA VAL A 100 3.31 -19.35 -19.76
C VAL A 100 3.47 -19.95 -20.77
#